data_60734aa13dc29db65ff38f30a1e06cef
#
_entry.id   60734aa13dc29db65ff38f30a1e06cef
#
_cell.length_a   1.000
_cell.length_b   1.000
_cell.length_c   1.000
_cell.angle_alpha   90.00
_cell.angle_beta   90.00
_cell.angle_gamma   90.00
#
_symmetry.space_group_name_H-M   'P 1'
#
loop_
_entity.id
_entity.type
_entity.pdbx_description
1 polymer ?
#
loop_
_entity_poly.entity_id
_entity_poly.type
_entity_poly.pdbx_seq_one_letter_code
_entity_poly.pdbx_strand_id
1 'polypeptide(L)'
;MTGSLVVNEIYLSLQGESTFAGLPCVFIRLTACDLRCSYCDTAYAFTEGKKRELTEIFAKVRELAAPFSNSKLKAQNSKLPLVELTGGEPLLQKNSLPLMQALCNDGFTVLIETSGAHDISQIDPRVHRIMDLKCPSSGEVARNLASNIAHLNATDEIKFVIGTLEDYEWAKAQIAAHKLDSICPLLFSWVHPLAPEQQSKVLKPVPAGLTPISRKELAEKIIADALPVRFQ
;
A
#
# COMPACT_ATOMS: atom_id res chain seq x y z
N MET A 1 20.98 2.22 -15.20
CA MET A 1 20.28 2.57 -13.95
C MET A 1 21.31 2.62 -12.85
N THR A 2 21.49 3.78 -12.22
CA THR A 2 22.47 4.01 -11.13
C THR A 2 21.72 4.33 -9.85
N GLY A 3 22.28 3.98 -8.70
CA GLY A 3 21.70 4.22 -7.39
C GLY A 3 21.37 2.92 -6.64
N SER A 4 21.02 3.07 -5.38
CA SER A 4 20.74 1.95 -4.48
C SER A 4 19.52 2.23 -3.60
N LEU A 5 18.92 1.18 -3.07
CA LEU A 5 17.85 1.20 -2.09
C LEU A 5 18.24 0.33 -0.89
N VAL A 6 17.71 0.64 0.27
CA VAL A 6 17.77 -0.24 1.44
C VAL A 6 16.55 -1.13 1.41
N VAL A 7 16.78 -2.41 1.13
CA VAL A 7 15.75 -3.41 0.89
C VAL A 7 15.69 -4.37 2.06
N ASN A 8 14.52 -4.59 2.62
CA ASN A 8 14.28 -5.58 3.64
C ASN A 8 14.22 -6.98 3.01
N GLU A 9 13.33 -7.17 2.04
CA GLU A 9 13.15 -8.45 1.35
C GLU A 9 12.66 -8.27 -0.10
N ILE A 10 12.91 -9.28 -0.94
CA ILE A 10 12.34 -9.41 -2.29
C ILE A 10 11.89 -10.85 -2.46
N TYR A 11 10.59 -11.06 -2.72
CA TYR A 11 10.02 -12.40 -2.83
C TYR A 11 8.83 -12.43 -3.80
N LEU A 12 8.50 -13.61 -4.29
CA LEU A 12 7.31 -13.88 -5.11
C LEU A 12 6.23 -14.50 -4.22
N SER A 13 5.03 -13.94 -4.27
CA SER A 13 3.85 -14.45 -3.58
C SER A 13 2.57 -14.10 -4.37
N LEU A 14 1.42 -14.22 -3.74
CA LEU A 14 0.16 -13.71 -4.24
C LEU A 14 -0.13 -12.35 -3.60
N GLN A 15 -0.65 -11.41 -4.40
CA GLN A 15 -1.18 -10.16 -3.87
C GLN A 15 -2.38 -10.48 -2.97
N GLY A 16 -2.32 -10.05 -1.71
CA GLY A 16 -3.36 -10.31 -0.70
C GLY A 16 -4.45 -9.25 -0.66
N GLU A 17 -4.18 -8.07 -1.20
CA GLU A 17 -5.00 -6.88 -1.09
C GLU A 17 -5.24 -6.24 -2.47
N SER A 18 -5.86 -5.06 -2.50
CA SER A 18 -6.11 -4.27 -3.71
C SER A 18 -7.10 -4.91 -4.71
N THR A 19 -7.32 -4.25 -5.81
CA THR A 19 -8.10 -4.82 -6.93
C THR A 19 -7.36 -5.95 -7.64
N PHE A 20 -6.08 -6.16 -7.32
CA PHE A 20 -5.21 -7.22 -7.87
C PHE A 20 -5.11 -8.45 -6.95
N ALA A 21 -5.90 -8.53 -5.87
CA ALA A 21 -5.88 -9.66 -4.94
C ALA A 21 -5.98 -11.02 -5.65
N GLY A 22 -5.15 -11.97 -5.23
CA GLY A 22 -5.07 -13.32 -5.79
C GLY A 22 -4.12 -13.48 -6.97
N LEU A 23 -3.53 -12.40 -7.51
CA LEU A 23 -2.59 -12.48 -8.63
C LEU A 23 -1.14 -12.69 -8.16
N PRO A 24 -0.30 -13.41 -8.92
CA PRO A 24 1.13 -13.51 -8.65
C PRO A 24 1.79 -12.13 -8.64
N CYS A 25 2.58 -11.85 -7.60
CA CYS A 25 3.24 -10.56 -7.39
C CYS A 25 4.65 -10.75 -6.83
N VAL A 26 5.62 -10.04 -7.39
CA VAL A 26 6.95 -9.89 -6.81
C VAL A 26 6.91 -8.67 -5.90
N PHE A 27 7.08 -8.89 -4.62
CA PHE A 27 7.14 -7.83 -3.61
C PHE A 27 8.59 -7.37 -3.41
N ILE A 28 8.78 -6.05 -3.43
CA ILE A 28 10.02 -5.37 -3.05
C ILE A 28 9.71 -4.56 -1.79
N ARG A 29 10.02 -5.14 -0.63
CA ARG A 29 9.81 -4.46 0.66
C ARG A 29 11.01 -3.61 1.00
N LEU A 30 10.82 -2.30 1.03
CA LEU A 30 11.85 -1.34 1.40
C LEU A 30 11.89 -1.13 2.91
N THR A 31 13.05 -0.73 3.39
CA THR A 31 13.28 -0.44 4.81
C THR A 31 13.02 1.03 5.12
N ALA A 32 12.65 1.31 6.36
CA ALA A 32 12.33 2.59 6.98
C ALA A 32 10.93 3.11 6.67
N CYS A 33 10.34 3.70 7.69
CA CYS A 33 9.11 4.45 7.65
C CYS A 33 9.23 5.61 8.64
N ASP A 34 8.68 6.76 8.31
CA ASP A 34 8.62 7.91 9.21
C ASP A 34 7.29 8.02 9.97
N LEU A 35 6.38 7.07 9.74
CA LEU A 35 5.15 6.89 10.51
C LEU A 35 5.32 5.79 11.57
N ARG A 36 4.46 5.83 12.59
CA ARG A 36 4.42 4.85 13.70
C ARG A 36 2.97 4.47 13.99
N CYS A 37 2.26 4.04 12.94
CA CYS A 37 0.85 3.67 13.05
C CYS A 37 0.64 2.64 14.16
N SER A 38 -0.42 2.78 14.95
CA SER A 38 -0.73 1.94 16.10
C SER A 38 -0.90 0.46 15.76
N TYR A 39 -1.33 0.17 14.53
CA TYR A 39 -1.65 -1.17 14.03
C TYR A 39 -0.64 -1.69 13.00
N CYS A 40 0.56 -1.11 12.92
CA CYS A 40 1.55 -1.52 11.91
C CYS A 40 2.01 -2.96 12.14
N ASP A 41 1.69 -3.85 11.21
CA ASP A 41 2.07 -5.27 11.21
C ASP A 41 3.47 -5.54 10.64
N THR A 42 4.06 -4.54 10.00
CA THR A 42 5.37 -4.57 9.34
C THR A 42 6.44 -3.75 10.05
N ALA A 43 6.33 -3.56 11.36
CA ALA A 43 7.32 -2.79 12.14
C ALA A 43 8.75 -3.33 12.02
N TYR A 44 8.94 -4.62 11.70
CA TYR A 44 10.25 -5.22 11.41
C TYR A 44 10.94 -4.56 10.20
N ALA A 45 10.19 -4.05 9.25
CA ALA A 45 10.75 -3.34 8.08
C ALA A 45 11.25 -1.92 8.40
N PHE A 46 11.12 -1.43 9.64
CA PHE A 46 11.71 -0.14 10.01
C PHE A 46 13.23 -0.17 10.03
N THR A 47 13.80 -1.35 10.26
CA THR A 47 15.23 -1.64 10.33
C THR A 47 15.57 -2.89 9.49
N GLU A 48 16.72 -3.51 9.71
CA GLU A 48 17.11 -4.82 9.17
C GLU A 48 17.30 -4.91 7.64
N GLY A 49 17.16 -3.82 6.91
CA GLY A 49 17.37 -3.81 5.47
C GLY A 49 18.85 -3.83 5.08
N LYS A 50 19.10 -4.28 3.85
CA LYS A 50 20.44 -4.26 3.21
C LYS A 50 20.44 -3.32 2.03
N LYS A 51 21.50 -2.53 1.91
CA LYS A 51 21.74 -1.71 0.71
C LYS A 51 21.94 -2.62 -0.50
N ARG A 52 21.15 -2.40 -1.56
CA ARG A 52 21.24 -3.11 -2.84
C ARG A 52 21.24 -2.11 -3.98
N GLU A 53 22.06 -2.36 -5.00
CA GLU A 53 22.06 -1.55 -6.22
C GLU A 53 20.76 -1.77 -7.01
N LEU A 54 20.28 -0.73 -7.69
CA LEU A 54 19.03 -0.85 -8.48
C LEU A 54 19.13 -1.94 -9.55
N THR A 55 20.30 -2.16 -10.11
CA THR A 55 20.56 -3.23 -11.09
C THR A 55 20.40 -4.62 -10.49
N GLU A 56 20.82 -4.82 -9.24
CA GLU A 56 20.66 -6.10 -8.51
C GLU A 56 19.19 -6.36 -8.20
N ILE A 57 18.47 -5.33 -7.74
CA ILE A 57 17.03 -5.43 -7.45
C ILE A 57 16.28 -5.81 -8.74
N PHE A 58 16.57 -5.13 -9.83
CA PHE A 58 15.95 -5.37 -11.13
C PHE A 58 16.24 -6.78 -11.67
N ALA A 59 17.49 -7.23 -11.54
CA ALA A 59 17.87 -8.59 -11.93
C ALA A 59 17.11 -9.64 -11.09
N LYS A 60 16.95 -9.42 -9.77
CA LYS A 60 16.19 -10.31 -8.90
C LYS A 60 14.71 -10.37 -9.25
N VAL A 61 14.10 -9.24 -9.60
CA VAL A 61 12.70 -9.22 -10.10
C VAL A 61 12.57 -10.05 -11.37
N ARG A 62 13.47 -9.89 -12.34
CA ARG A 62 13.46 -10.69 -13.59
C ARG A 62 13.65 -12.19 -13.33
N GLU A 63 14.54 -12.55 -12.40
CA GLU A 63 14.74 -13.95 -11.97
C GLU A 63 13.42 -14.56 -11.44
N LEU A 64 12.76 -13.86 -10.52
CA LEU A 64 11.50 -14.33 -9.92
C LEU A 64 10.35 -14.33 -10.94
N ALA A 65 10.37 -13.44 -11.92
CA ALA A 65 9.37 -13.36 -12.98
C ALA A 65 9.59 -14.38 -14.11
N ALA A 66 10.78 -14.96 -14.23
CA ALA A 66 11.13 -15.85 -15.35
C ALA A 66 10.13 -17.01 -15.60
N PRO A 67 9.57 -17.70 -14.57
CA PRO A 67 8.57 -18.74 -14.79
C PRO A 67 7.31 -18.27 -15.53
N PHE A 68 7.00 -16.97 -15.46
CA PHE A 68 5.79 -16.38 -16.07
C PHE A 68 6.03 -15.81 -17.47
N SER A 69 7.27 -15.76 -17.96
CA SER A 69 7.63 -15.12 -19.25
C SER A 69 6.89 -15.69 -20.46
N ASN A 70 6.52 -16.98 -20.41
CA ASN A 70 5.77 -17.67 -21.46
C ASN A 70 4.27 -17.81 -21.15
N SER A 71 3.80 -17.24 -20.05
CA SER A 71 2.39 -17.33 -19.67
C SER A 71 1.53 -16.53 -20.64
N LYS A 72 0.55 -17.19 -21.27
CA LYS A 72 -0.51 -16.55 -22.05
C LYS A 72 -1.61 -15.96 -21.16
N LEU A 73 -1.55 -16.21 -19.88
CA LEU A 73 -2.52 -15.70 -18.92
C LEU A 73 -2.25 -14.22 -18.67
N LYS A 74 -3.20 -13.40 -19.09
CA LYS A 74 -3.28 -11.99 -18.72
C LYS A 74 -4.46 -11.84 -17.77
N ALA A 75 -4.22 -11.30 -16.59
CA ALA A 75 -5.28 -10.94 -15.68
C ALA A 75 -5.47 -9.43 -15.71
N GLN A 76 -6.69 -8.98 -15.95
CA GLN A 76 -7.05 -7.54 -15.99
C GLN A 76 -6.13 -6.68 -16.86
N ASN A 77 -5.70 -7.18 -18.02
CA ASN A 77 -4.71 -6.57 -18.92
C ASN A 77 -3.30 -6.37 -18.33
N SER A 78 -3.00 -7.00 -17.20
CA SER A 78 -1.72 -6.90 -16.51
C SER A 78 -0.74 -7.98 -16.95
N LYS A 79 0.54 -7.62 -17.07
CA LYS A 79 1.63 -8.58 -17.24
C LYS A 79 1.92 -9.23 -15.88
N LEU A 80 1.89 -10.55 -15.82
CA LEU A 80 2.20 -11.32 -14.62
C LEU A 80 3.68 -11.80 -14.61
N PRO A 81 4.29 -11.90 -13.43
CA PRO A 81 3.74 -11.44 -12.15
C PRO A 81 3.68 -9.91 -12.10
N LEU A 82 2.84 -9.38 -11.22
CA LEU A 82 2.89 -7.97 -10.83
C LEU A 82 4.22 -7.69 -10.13
N VAL A 83 4.60 -6.43 -10.03
CA VAL A 83 5.73 -6.02 -9.18
C VAL A 83 5.24 -4.91 -8.26
N GLU A 84 5.36 -5.10 -6.95
CA GLU A 84 4.91 -4.12 -5.98
C GLU A 84 6.06 -3.63 -5.10
N LEU A 85 6.22 -2.30 -5.05
CA LEU A 85 7.03 -1.64 -4.05
C LEU A 85 6.17 -1.36 -2.83
N THR A 86 6.60 -1.86 -1.69
CA THR A 86 5.93 -1.72 -0.39
C THR A 86 6.98 -1.62 0.73
N GLY A 87 6.60 -1.83 1.96
CA GLY A 87 7.54 -1.97 3.07
C GLY A 87 7.23 -1.03 4.21
N GLY A 88 8.18 -0.20 4.64
CA GLY A 88 7.92 0.96 5.47
C GLY A 88 7.20 2.02 4.63
N GLU A 89 7.93 3.04 4.18
CA GLU A 89 7.42 4.02 3.21
C GLU A 89 8.38 4.09 2.02
N PRO A 90 7.98 3.58 0.84
CA PRO A 90 8.86 3.54 -0.34
C PRO A 90 9.32 4.92 -0.80
N LEU A 91 8.51 5.96 -0.65
CA LEU A 91 8.83 7.31 -1.11
C LEU A 91 9.86 8.04 -0.25
N LEU A 92 10.22 7.52 0.93
CA LEU A 92 11.38 8.00 1.70
C LEU A 92 12.70 7.80 0.94
N GLN A 93 12.75 6.81 0.08
CA GLN A 93 13.93 6.46 -0.69
C GLN A 93 13.78 6.95 -2.13
N LYS A 94 14.35 8.10 -2.47
CA LYS A 94 14.20 8.76 -3.79
C LYS A 94 14.48 7.85 -4.98
N ASN A 95 15.34 6.84 -4.81
CA ASN A 95 15.66 5.89 -5.87
C ASN A 95 14.52 4.85 -6.13
N SER A 96 13.42 4.87 -5.36
CA SER A 96 12.22 4.11 -5.68
C SER A 96 11.59 4.56 -6.99
N LEU A 97 11.61 5.87 -7.27
CA LEU A 97 11.05 6.45 -8.49
C LEU A 97 11.72 5.92 -9.78
N PRO A 98 13.07 6.02 -9.95
CA PRO A 98 13.71 5.46 -11.14
C PRO A 98 13.64 3.92 -11.22
N LEU A 99 13.53 3.21 -10.10
CA LEU A 99 13.29 1.76 -10.12
C LEU A 99 11.91 1.45 -10.73
N MET A 100 10.86 2.08 -10.24
CA MET A 100 9.50 1.89 -10.77
C MET A 100 9.42 2.22 -12.26
N GLN A 101 10.00 3.34 -12.68
CA GLN A 101 10.07 3.72 -14.09
C GLN A 101 10.77 2.66 -14.94
N ALA A 102 11.90 2.12 -14.47
CA ALA A 102 12.64 1.09 -15.18
C ALA A 102 11.85 -0.22 -15.29
N LEU A 103 11.11 -0.61 -14.24
CA LEU A 103 10.23 -1.78 -14.26
C LEU A 103 9.07 -1.60 -15.24
N CYS A 104 8.45 -0.42 -15.27
CA CYS A 104 7.44 -0.08 -16.28
C CYS A 104 8.01 -0.13 -17.71
N ASN A 105 9.24 0.38 -17.92
CA ASN A 105 9.91 0.32 -19.22
C ASN A 105 10.21 -1.11 -19.68
N ASP A 106 10.44 -2.03 -18.75
CA ASP A 106 10.61 -3.47 -19.02
C ASP A 106 9.25 -4.17 -19.24
N GLY A 107 8.15 -3.43 -19.15
CA GLY A 107 6.79 -3.88 -19.41
C GLY A 107 6.14 -4.60 -18.23
N PHE A 108 6.64 -4.48 -17.01
CA PHE A 108 5.93 -4.97 -15.82
C PHE A 108 4.73 -4.08 -15.50
N THR A 109 3.70 -4.68 -14.93
CA THR A 109 2.65 -3.96 -14.21
C THR A 109 3.16 -3.68 -12.80
N VAL A 110 3.39 -2.40 -12.51
CA VAL A 110 4.03 -1.96 -11.27
C VAL A 110 3.02 -1.32 -10.35
N LEU A 111 3.04 -1.73 -9.08
CA LEU A 111 2.23 -1.17 -8.00
C LEU A 111 3.14 -0.50 -6.97
N ILE A 112 2.61 0.47 -6.26
CA ILE A 112 3.22 1.02 -5.06
C ILE A 112 2.18 1.16 -3.96
N GLU A 113 2.46 0.61 -2.78
CA GLU A 113 1.76 0.96 -1.55
C GLU A 113 2.48 2.09 -0.84
N THR A 114 1.78 3.20 -0.60
CA THR A 114 2.33 4.37 0.11
C THR A 114 1.37 4.87 1.18
N SER A 115 1.93 5.42 2.24
CA SER A 115 1.18 5.94 3.40
C SER A 115 0.34 7.19 3.11
N GLY A 116 0.46 7.78 1.91
CA GLY A 116 -0.18 9.06 1.59
C GLY A 116 0.43 10.29 2.28
N ALA A 117 1.50 10.11 3.07
CA ALA A 117 2.18 11.20 3.79
C ALA A 117 3.26 11.90 2.96
N HIS A 118 3.60 11.37 1.79
CA HIS A 118 4.61 11.89 0.88
C HIS A 118 4.01 12.28 -0.46
N ASP A 119 4.65 13.23 -1.16
CA ASP A 119 4.21 13.68 -2.48
C ASP A 119 4.31 12.55 -3.51
N ILE A 120 3.18 12.22 -4.13
CA ILE A 120 3.06 11.18 -5.15
C ILE A 120 3.15 11.72 -6.59
N SER A 121 3.27 13.05 -6.76
CA SER A 121 3.23 13.70 -8.07
C SER A 121 4.35 13.27 -9.02
N GLN A 122 5.48 12.80 -8.47
CA GLN A 122 6.67 12.38 -9.23
C GLN A 122 6.68 10.90 -9.62
N ILE A 123 5.68 10.14 -9.19
CA ILE A 123 5.55 8.72 -9.57
C ILE A 123 5.18 8.64 -11.05
N ASP A 124 5.84 7.73 -11.77
CA ASP A 124 5.52 7.46 -13.19
C ASP A 124 4.02 7.13 -13.34
N PRO A 125 3.29 7.79 -14.25
CA PRO A 125 1.83 7.65 -14.35
C PRO A 125 1.36 6.23 -14.74
N ARG A 126 2.27 5.34 -15.15
CA ARG A 126 1.98 3.92 -15.44
C ARG A 126 1.95 3.04 -14.17
N VAL A 127 2.43 3.56 -13.06
CA VAL A 127 2.43 2.85 -11.77
C VAL A 127 1.06 2.97 -11.14
N HIS A 128 0.47 1.85 -10.71
CA HIS A 128 -0.76 1.82 -9.92
C HIS A 128 -0.44 2.19 -8.47
N ARG A 129 -0.99 3.30 -8.00
CA ARG A 129 -0.76 3.81 -6.65
C ARG A 129 -1.87 3.33 -5.73
N ILE A 130 -1.52 2.61 -4.69
CA ILE A 130 -2.41 2.21 -3.60
C ILE A 130 -2.06 3.15 -2.44
N MET A 131 -2.83 4.24 -2.31
CA MET A 131 -2.57 5.29 -1.34
C MET A 131 -3.41 5.05 -0.08
N ASP A 132 -2.74 4.83 1.05
CA ASP A 132 -3.38 4.61 2.34
C ASP A 132 -3.65 5.95 3.04
N LEU A 133 -4.91 6.38 3.06
CA LEU A 133 -5.34 7.52 3.87
C LEU A 133 -5.48 7.08 5.33
N LYS A 134 -4.54 7.54 6.16
CA LYS A 134 -4.45 7.17 7.58
C LYS A 134 -5.64 7.67 8.38
N CYS A 135 -6.38 6.72 8.95
CA CYS A 135 -7.54 6.96 9.81
C CYS A 135 -7.12 7.38 11.23
N PRO A 136 -8.04 7.94 12.04
CA PRO A 136 -7.74 8.42 13.40
C PRO A 136 -7.05 7.41 14.30
N SER A 137 -7.46 6.14 14.29
CA SER A 137 -6.88 5.10 15.17
C SER A 137 -5.42 4.81 14.88
N SER A 138 -4.93 5.13 13.67
CA SER A 138 -3.51 5.01 13.34
C SER A 138 -2.59 5.89 14.20
N GLY A 139 -3.13 7.00 14.75
CA GLY A 139 -2.35 8.06 15.39
C GLY A 139 -1.53 8.91 14.40
N GLU A 140 -1.74 8.73 13.08
CA GLU A 140 -0.98 9.42 12.02
C GLU A 140 -1.85 10.22 11.06
N VAL A 141 -3.14 10.42 11.36
CA VAL A 141 -4.10 11.12 10.50
C VAL A 141 -3.63 12.51 10.04
N ALA A 142 -2.90 13.22 10.90
CA ALA A 142 -2.35 14.56 10.60
C ALA A 142 -1.22 14.52 9.55
N ARG A 143 -0.71 13.34 9.21
CA ARG A 143 0.35 13.16 8.22
C ARG A 143 -0.19 13.00 6.81
N ASN A 144 -1.50 12.80 6.61
CA ASN A 144 -2.09 12.73 5.28
C ASN A 144 -1.83 14.01 4.49
N LEU A 145 -1.25 13.88 3.30
CA LEU A 145 -1.00 15.00 2.40
C LEU A 145 -2.18 15.14 1.44
N ALA A 146 -3.12 16.02 1.78
CA ALA A 146 -4.37 16.18 1.02
C ALA A 146 -4.17 16.56 -0.46
N SER A 147 -3.06 17.24 -0.80
CA SER A 147 -2.70 17.55 -2.19
C SER A 147 -2.51 16.32 -3.07
N ASN A 148 -2.22 15.15 -2.50
CA ASN A 148 -2.06 13.90 -3.24
C ASN A 148 -3.33 13.48 -3.97
N ILE A 149 -4.51 13.84 -3.44
CA ILE A 149 -5.81 13.48 -4.06
C ILE A 149 -5.90 14.01 -5.50
N ALA A 150 -5.35 15.20 -5.75
CA ALA A 150 -5.36 15.80 -7.10
C ALA A 150 -4.46 15.07 -8.12
N HIS A 151 -3.59 14.17 -7.67
CA HIS A 151 -2.68 13.39 -8.52
C HIS A 151 -3.18 11.97 -8.79
N LEU A 152 -4.26 11.55 -8.13
CA LEU A 152 -4.86 10.23 -8.33
C LEU A 152 -5.69 10.18 -9.62
N ASN A 153 -5.80 9.00 -10.20
CA ASN A 153 -6.57 8.72 -11.40
C ASN A 153 -7.32 7.38 -11.27
N ALA A 154 -8.13 7.03 -12.26
CA ALA A 154 -9.01 5.86 -12.21
C ALA A 154 -8.29 4.49 -12.11
N THR A 155 -6.98 4.44 -12.34
CA THR A 155 -6.19 3.20 -12.20
C THR A 155 -5.52 3.09 -10.82
N ASP A 156 -5.58 4.14 -10.00
CA ASP A 156 -5.09 4.11 -8.63
C ASP A 156 -6.14 3.57 -7.66
N GLU A 157 -5.79 3.45 -6.40
CA GLU A 157 -6.67 3.00 -5.32
C GLU A 157 -6.43 3.82 -4.07
N ILE A 158 -7.50 4.05 -3.29
CA ILE A 158 -7.39 4.63 -1.95
C ILE A 158 -7.76 3.57 -0.93
N LYS A 159 -6.86 3.35 0.02
CA LYS A 159 -7.06 2.40 1.12
C LYS A 159 -7.30 3.13 2.44
N PHE A 160 -8.29 2.66 3.19
CA PHE A 160 -8.58 3.05 4.57
C PHE A 160 -8.45 1.83 5.46
N VAL A 161 -7.59 1.90 6.46
CA VAL A 161 -7.42 0.84 7.47
C VAL A 161 -8.26 1.19 8.68
N ILE A 162 -9.30 0.40 8.93
CA ILE A 162 -10.39 0.69 9.88
C ILE A 162 -10.31 -0.23 11.08
N GLY A 163 -10.05 0.34 12.24
CA GLY A 163 -10.00 -0.36 13.54
C GLY A 163 -11.10 0.06 14.51
N THR A 164 -11.74 1.21 14.26
CA THR A 164 -12.71 1.82 15.17
C THR A 164 -13.92 2.37 14.41
N LEU A 165 -15.01 2.64 15.14
CA LEU A 165 -16.18 3.33 14.58
C LEU A 165 -15.81 4.73 14.08
N GLU A 166 -14.94 5.41 14.79
CA GLU A 166 -14.47 6.76 14.42
C GLU A 166 -13.67 6.74 13.12
N ASP A 167 -12.89 5.68 12.86
CA ASP A 167 -12.23 5.49 11.57
C ASP A 167 -13.25 5.34 10.44
N TYR A 168 -14.28 4.53 10.67
CA TYR A 168 -15.34 4.30 9.69
C TYR A 168 -16.09 5.58 9.34
N GLU A 169 -16.51 6.35 10.34
CA GLU A 169 -17.24 7.60 10.11
C GLU A 169 -16.32 8.67 9.49
N TRP A 170 -15.06 8.72 9.89
CA TRP A 170 -14.05 9.60 9.29
C TRP A 170 -13.83 9.25 7.82
N ALA A 171 -13.64 7.98 7.48
CA ALA A 171 -13.46 7.54 6.10
C ALA A 171 -14.66 7.93 5.23
N LYS A 172 -15.91 7.71 5.70
CA LYS A 172 -17.13 8.17 5.01
C LYS A 172 -17.11 9.67 4.76
N ALA A 173 -16.72 10.44 5.77
CA ALA A 173 -16.64 11.90 5.63
C ALA A 173 -15.59 12.31 4.58
N GLN A 174 -14.42 11.64 4.53
CA GLN A 174 -13.41 11.91 3.50
C GLN A 174 -13.92 11.55 2.10
N ILE A 175 -14.56 10.40 1.95
CA ILE A 175 -15.15 9.95 0.68
C ILE A 175 -16.12 10.99 0.16
N ALA A 176 -17.04 11.47 1.00
CA ALA A 176 -18.04 12.45 0.61
C ALA A 176 -17.43 13.83 0.32
N ALA A 177 -16.54 14.32 1.21
CA ALA A 177 -15.95 15.66 1.09
C ALA A 177 -15.09 15.82 -0.17
N HIS A 178 -14.36 14.77 -0.56
CA HIS A 178 -13.45 14.79 -1.70
C HIS A 178 -13.98 14.02 -2.92
N LYS A 179 -15.20 13.45 -2.85
CA LYS A 179 -15.81 12.63 -3.92
C LYS A 179 -14.85 11.53 -4.41
N LEU A 180 -14.22 10.84 -3.46
CA LEU A 180 -13.13 9.89 -3.75
C LEU A 180 -13.61 8.71 -4.60
N ASP A 181 -14.84 8.28 -4.44
CA ASP A 181 -15.52 7.22 -5.20
C ASP A 181 -15.66 7.54 -6.69
N SER A 182 -15.58 8.83 -7.06
CA SER A 182 -15.57 9.26 -8.46
C SER A 182 -14.17 9.29 -9.09
N ILE A 183 -13.11 9.13 -8.28
CA ILE A 183 -11.71 9.19 -8.73
C ILE A 183 -11.18 7.80 -9.04
N CYS A 184 -11.25 6.87 -8.08
CA CYS A 184 -10.68 5.54 -8.18
C CYS A 184 -11.38 4.55 -7.23
N PRO A 185 -11.11 3.23 -7.34
CA PRO A 185 -11.57 2.23 -6.39
C PRO A 185 -11.16 2.56 -4.95
N LEU A 186 -12.08 2.29 -4.02
CA LEU A 186 -11.88 2.49 -2.58
C LEU A 186 -11.80 1.14 -1.86
N LEU A 187 -10.84 1.01 -0.95
CA LEU A 187 -10.58 -0.20 -0.20
C LEU A 187 -10.77 0.07 1.29
N PHE A 188 -11.54 -0.79 1.96
CA PHE A 188 -11.65 -0.84 3.41
C PHE A 188 -11.00 -2.11 3.93
N SER A 189 -9.87 -1.95 4.65
CA SER A 189 -9.16 -3.04 5.31
C SER A 189 -9.46 -3.00 6.80
N TRP A 190 -9.93 -4.14 7.36
CA TRP A 190 -10.11 -4.21 8.80
C TRP A 190 -8.77 -4.40 9.52
N VAL A 191 -8.56 -3.64 10.60
CA VAL A 191 -7.38 -3.80 11.46
C VAL A 191 -7.39 -5.17 12.11
N HIS A 192 -6.51 -6.05 11.67
CA HIS A 192 -6.30 -7.32 12.35
C HIS A 192 -5.51 -7.08 13.65
N PRO A 193 -5.94 -7.65 14.80
CA PRO A 193 -5.16 -7.58 16.02
C PRO A 193 -3.74 -8.11 15.82
N LEU A 194 -2.76 -7.34 16.27
CA LEU A 194 -1.36 -7.74 16.18
C LEU A 194 -1.09 -8.93 17.11
N ALA A 195 -0.45 -9.97 16.57
CA ALA A 195 0.07 -11.04 17.39
C ALA A 195 1.15 -10.52 18.37
N PRO A 196 1.36 -11.17 19.51
CA PRO A 196 2.32 -10.68 20.53
C PRO A 196 3.73 -10.38 19.97
N GLU A 197 4.20 -11.18 19.01
CA GLU A 197 5.49 -11.04 18.35
C GLU A 197 5.55 -9.86 17.36
N GLN A 198 4.41 -9.38 16.89
CA GLN A 198 4.29 -8.22 16.01
C GLN A 198 4.18 -6.91 16.78
N GLN A 199 3.88 -6.98 18.09
CA GLN A 199 3.75 -5.81 18.93
C GLN A 199 5.12 -5.16 19.14
N SER A 200 5.25 -3.90 18.78
CA SER A 200 6.49 -3.14 18.91
C SER A 200 6.29 -1.89 19.74
N LYS A 201 7.18 -1.67 20.69
CA LYS A 201 7.16 -0.47 21.56
C LYS A 201 7.42 0.84 20.82
N VAL A 202 7.85 0.78 19.57
CA VAL A 202 8.07 1.97 18.73
C VAL A 202 6.79 2.47 18.09
N LEU A 203 5.71 1.65 18.08
CA LEU A 203 4.42 2.05 17.54
C LEU A 203 3.70 3.01 18.48
N LYS A 204 2.89 3.90 17.93
CA LYS A 204 2.01 4.73 18.74
C LYS A 204 0.94 3.88 19.43
N PRO A 205 0.49 4.24 20.63
CA PRO A 205 -0.73 3.64 21.17
C PRO A 205 -1.93 4.08 20.33
N VAL A 206 -2.97 3.25 20.29
CA VAL A 206 -4.28 3.67 19.78
C VAL A 206 -4.74 4.89 20.59
N PRO A 207 -5.15 6.00 19.94
CA PRO A 207 -5.66 7.16 20.66
C PRO A 207 -6.83 6.81 21.58
N ALA A 208 -6.88 7.44 22.76
CA ALA A 208 -7.94 7.16 23.74
C ALA A 208 -9.31 7.65 23.24
N GLY A 209 -10.37 7.00 23.73
CA GLY A 209 -11.76 7.39 23.45
C GLY A 209 -12.30 6.86 22.12
N LEU A 210 -11.56 6.03 21.41
CA LEU A 210 -12.03 5.37 20.18
C LEU A 210 -12.73 4.05 20.52
N THR A 211 -13.75 3.70 19.74
CA THR A 211 -14.59 2.51 19.90
C THR A 211 -14.17 1.43 18.92
N PRO A 212 -13.56 0.33 19.35
CA PRO A 212 -13.17 -0.75 18.45
C PRO A 212 -14.37 -1.29 17.66
N ILE A 213 -14.14 -1.65 16.40
CA ILE A 213 -15.12 -2.28 15.52
C ILE A 213 -14.65 -3.69 15.12
N SER A 214 -15.53 -4.67 15.20
CA SER A 214 -15.26 -6.02 14.72
C SER A 214 -15.32 -6.08 13.19
N ARG A 215 -14.64 -7.08 12.60
CA ARG A 215 -14.71 -7.34 11.16
C ARG A 215 -16.16 -7.53 10.66
N LYS A 216 -16.98 -8.21 11.46
CA LYS A 216 -18.40 -8.45 11.14
C LYS A 216 -19.19 -7.13 11.13
N GLU A 217 -19.07 -6.32 12.19
CA GLU A 217 -19.75 -5.03 12.28
C GLU A 217 -19.34 -4.09 11.15
N LEU A 218 -18.05 -4.06 10.79
CA LEU A 218 -17.59 -3.25 9.66
C LEU A 218 -18.25 -3.69 8.35
N ALA A 219 -18.31 -5.00 8.08
CA ALA A 219 -18.97 -5.52 6.88
C ALA A 219 -20.48 -5.18 6.87
N GLU A 220 -21.16 -5.34 8.00
CA GLU A 220 -22.60 -5.02 8.15
C GLU A 220 -22.85 -3.51 7.90
N LYS A 221 -22.00 -2.63 8.42
CA LYS A 221 -22.11 -1.18 8.22
C LYS A 221 -21.86 -0.78 6.75
N ILE A 222 -20.85 -1.38 6.07
CA ILE A 222 -20.61 -1.14 4.65
C ILE A 222 -21.87 -1.47 3.83
N ILE A 223 -22.52 -2.60 4.11
CA ILE A 223 -23.74 -3.04 3.42
C ILE A 223 -24.92 -2.10 3.76
N ALA A 224 -25.11 -1.79 5.04
CA ALA A 224 -26.22 -0.95 5.49
C ALA A 224 -26.16 0.47 4.92
N ASP A 225 -24.96 1.03 4.81
CA ASP A 225 -24.73 2.38 4.27
C ASP A 225 -24.55 2.38 2.74
N ALA A 226 -24.64 1.21 2.08
CA ALA A 226 -24.45 1.04 0.63
C ALA A 226 -23.16 1.71 0.10
N LEU A 227 -22.06 1.61 0.85
CA LEU A 227 -20.83 2.24 0.47
C LEU A 227 -20.18 1.57 -0.75
N PRO A 228 -19.70 2.34 -1.75
CA PRO A 228 -19.05 1.82 -2.95
C PRO A 228 -17.58 1.45 -2.68
N VAL A 229 -17.33 0.60 -1.67
CA VAL A 229 -15.99 0.20 -1.26
C VAL A 229 -15.79 -1.30 -1.39
N ARG A 230 -14.56 -1.73 -1.62
CA ARG A 230 -14.16 -3.13 -1.51
C ARG A 230 -13.69 -3.40 -0.08
N PHE A 231 -14.24 -4.44 0.53
CA PHE A 231 -13.82 -4.91 1.85
C PHE A 231 -12.76 -6.00 1.71
N GLN A 232 -11.66 -5.89 2.44
CA GLN A 232 -10.53 -6.83 2.44
C GLN A 232 -9.95 -7.06 3.84
#